data_bc2ed797f336e068ad483ff2282f919c
#
_entry.id   bc2ed797f336e068ad483ff2282f919c
#
_cell.length_a   1.000
_cell.length_b   1.000
_cell.length_c   1.000
_cell.angle_alpha   90.00
_cell.angle_beta   90.00
_cell.angle_gamma   90.00
#
_symmetry.space_group_name_H-M   'P 1'
#
loop_
_entity.id
_entity.type
_entity.pdbx_description
1 polymer ?
#
loop_
_entity_poly.entity_id
_entity_poly.type
_entity_poly.pdbx_seq_one_letter_code
_entity_poly.pdbx_strand_id
1 'polypeptide(L)'
;MRGIFFAKSVLMESLGQKELKILLARAGLSKKEFAEMIGISQQSVNNWGSSKNVPYWVKSYLQNYIKLRQYEAIREKIEELGILKEI
;
A
#
# COMPACT_ATOMS: atom_id res chain seq x y z
N MET A 1 20.06 -1.33 -23.40
CA MET A 1 19.73 -1.23 -22.87
C MET A 1 19.83 -1.73 -21.99
N ARG A 2 20.07 -1.89 -21.65
CA ARG A 2 20.16 -2.22 -20.75
C ARG A 2 19.88 -1.58 -19.72
N GLY A 3 20.12 -0.56 -19.65
CA GLY A 3 19.86 0.25 -18.59
C GLY A 3 18.57 0.08 -18.06
N ILE A 4 17.71 -0.30 -18.83
CA ILE A 4 16.48 -0.46 -18.38
C ILE A 4 16.32 -1.40 -17.35
N PHE A 5 16.97 -2.54 -17.40
CA PHE A 5 16.70 -3.41 -16.46
C PHE A 5 17.42 -3.19 -15.26
N PHE A 6 18.53 -2.46 -15.27
CA PHE A 6 19.06 -2.28 -14.07
C PHE A 6 18.33 -1.27 -13.36
N ALA A 7 17.66 -0.42 -13.98
CA ALA A 7 16.83 0.46 -13.36
C ALA A 7 15.78 -0.25 -12.66
N LYS A 8 15.27 -1.33 -13.18
CA LYS A 8 14.30 -1.96 -12.52
C LYS A 8 14.72 -2.60 -11.33
N SER A 9 15.91 -3.07 -11.25
CA SER A 9 16.30 -3.66 -10.08
C SER A 9 16.39 -2.65 -9.01
N VAL A 10 16.80 -1.47 -9.31
CA VAL A 10 16.83 -0.46 -8.34
C VAL A 10 15.47 -0.15 -7.87
N LEU A 11 14.53 -0.10 -8.76
CA LEU A 11 13.22 0.19 -8.37
C LEU A 11 12.65 -0.82 -7.46
N MET A 12 13.02 -2.04 -7.61
CA MET A 12 12.50 -3.01 -6.79
C MET A 12 12.94 -2.90 -5.42
N GLU A 13 14.07 -2.36 -5.21
CA GLU A 13 14.51 -2.29 -3.94
C GLU A 13 14.16 -1.13 -3.25
N SER A 14 13.74 -0.11 -3.85
CA SER A 14 13.64 1.07 -3.15
C SER A 14 12.37 1.73 -3.20
N LEU A 15 11.51 1.40 -2.32
CA LEU A 15 10.40 2.24 -2.02
C LEU A 15 10.92 3.27 -1.06
N GLY A 16 10.97 4.50 -1.42
CA GLY A 16 11.46 5.56 -0.55
C GLY A 16 10.41 6.03 0.41
N GLN A 17 10.83 6.86 1.36
CA GLN A 17 9.90 7.41 2.33
C GLN A 17 8.76 8.16 1.70
N LYS A 18 9.05 8.91 0.65
CA LYS A 18 8.03 9.70 0.00
C LYS A 18 6.98 8.81 -0.65
N GLU A 19 7.43 7.76 -1.31
CA GLU A 19 6.51 6.85 -1.95
C GLU A 19 5.69 6.10 -0.93
N LEU A 20 6.29 5.74 0.19
CA LEU A 20 5.58 5.06 1.24
C LEU A 20 4.46 5.97 1.80
N LYS A 21 4.78 7.25 1.99
CA LYS A 21 3.77 8.18 2.47
C LYS A 21 2.61 8.32 1.50
N ILE A 22 2.91 8.34 0.21
CA ILE A 22 1.87 8.43 -0.80
C ILE A 22 0.98 7.21 -0.78
N LEU A 23 1.58 6.03 -0.67
CA LEU A 23 0.80 4.80 -0.64
C LEU A 23 -0.07 4.73 0.61
N LEU A 24 0.46 5.13 1.75
CA LEU A 24 -0.32 5.13 2.98
C LEU A 24 -1.47 6.11 2.88
N ALA A 25 -1.23 7.28 2.30
CA ALA A 25 -2.30 8.26 2.13
C ALA A 25 -3.38 7.72 1.23
N ARG A 26 -3.00 7.05 0.14
CA ARG A 26 -3.99 6.46 -0.76
C ARG A 26 -4.76 5.33 -0.10
N ALA A 27 -4.12 4.63 0.82
CA ALA A 27 -4.77 3.57 1.55
C ALA A 27 -5.64 4.11 2.69
N GLY A 28 -5.50 5.38 3.02
CA GLY A 28 -6.24 5.96 4.12
C GLY A 28 -5.71 5.53 5.48
N LEU A 29 -4.42 5.22 5.54
CA LEU A 29 -3.82 4.72 6.77
C LEU A 29 -2.73 5.65 7.27
N SER A 30 -2.67 5.81 8.60
CA SER A 30 -1.53 6.47 9.19
C SER A 30 -0.45 5.42 9.40
N LYS A 31 0.76 5.86 9.70
CA LYS A 31 1.84 4.92 9.99
C LYS A 31 1.50 4.07 11.20
N LYS A 32 0.84 4.67 12.17
CA LYS A 32 0.46 3.94 13.37
C LYS A 32 -0.55 2.85 13.04
N GLU A 33 -1.55 3.19 12.24
CA GLU A 33 -2.56 2.22 11.86
C GLU A 33 -1.96 1.09 11.04
N PHE A 34 -1.07 1.44 10.11
CA PHE A 34 -0.45 0.43 9.30
C PHE A 34 0.42 -0.50 10.16
N ALA A 35 1.18 0.08 11.09
CA ALA A 35 2.00 -0.73 11.97
C ALA A 35 1.15 -1.71 12.77
N GLU A 36 0.01 -1.23 13.24
CA GLU A 36 -0.89 -2.08 14.01
C GLU A 36 -1.45 -3.20 13.15
N MET A 37 -1.79 -2.88 11.90
CA MET A 37 -2.33 -3.87 10.99
C MET A 37 -1.37 -5.01 10.73
N ILE A 38 -0.11 -4.70 10.57
CA ILE A 38 0.86 -5.73 10.22
C ILE A 38 1.63 -6.26 11.42
N GLY A 39 1.35 -5.72 12.61
CA GLY A 39 1.89 -6.29 13.84
C GLY A 39 3.31 -5.89 14.18
N ILE A 40 3.72 -4.68 13.81
CA ILE A 40 5.05 -4.20 14.17
C ILE A 40 4.94 -2.86 14.84
N SER A 41 6.03 -2.35 15.37
CA SER A 41 5.99 -1.08 16.07
C SER A 41 5.94 0.07 15.08
N GLN A 42 5.37 1.17 15.51
CA GLN A 42 5.34 2.36 14.68
C GLN A 42 6.76 2.85 14.42
N GLN A 43 7.66 2.67 15.38
CA GLN A 43 9.04 3.07 15.22
C GLN A 43 9.68 2.36 14.03
N SER A 44 9.36 1.10 13.82
CA SER A 44 9.87 0.37 12.67
C SER A 44 9.41 1.01 11.37
N VAL A 45 8.14 1.37 11.30
CA VAL A 45 7.61 2.00 10.09
C VAL A 45 8.26 3.37 9.90
N ASN A 46 8.49 4.10 10.98
CA ASN A 46 9.12 5.41 10.90
C ASN A 46 10.53 5.33 10.34
N ASN A 47 11.22 4.23 10.58
CA ASN A 47 12.59 4.08 10.11
C ASN A 47 12.69 3.65 8.66
N TRP A 48 11.60 3.19 8.08
CA TRP A 48 11.62 2.70 6.70
C TRP A 48 11.86 3.85 5.74
N GLY A 49 12.79 3.62 4.83
CA GLY A 49 13.11 4.64 3.84
C GLY A 49 14.13 5.64 4.32
N SER A 50 14.56 5.53 5.58
CA SER A 50 15.61 6.38 6.08
C SER A 50 16.72 5.49 6.60
N SER A 51 16.67 5.07 7.86
CA SER A 51 17.73 4.24 8.41
C SER A 51 17.62 2.79 8.01
N LYS A 52 16.43 2.35 7.58
CA LYS A 52 16.22 0.99 7.14
C LYS A 52 15.47 0.99 5.83
N ASN A 53 15.71 -0.01 5.01
CA ASN A 53 14.99 -0.13 3.76
C ASN A 53 13.56 -0.54 4.02
N VAL A 54 12.65 -0.10 3.18
CA VAL A 54 11.27 -0.56 3.25
C VAL A 54 11.27 -2.00 2.74
N PRO A 55 10.67 -2.93 3.48
CA PRO A 55 10.63 -4.32 3.02
C PRO A 55 9.94 -4.45 1.67
N TYR A 56 10.41 -5.40 0.88
CA TYR A 56 9.98 -5.51 -0.50
C TYR A 56 8.48 -5.79 -0.65
N TRP A 57 7.87 -6.42 0.35
CA TRP A 57 6.46 -6.79 0.26
C TRP A 57 5.51 -5.64 0.56
N VAL A 58 6.01 -4.53 1.11
CA VAL A 58 5.15 -3.45 1.55
C VAL A 58 4.40 -2.80 0.41
N LYS A 59 5.06 -2.59 -0.70
CA LYS A 59 4.43 -1.92 -1.82
C LYS A 59 3.24 -2.71 -2.34
N SER A 60 3.43 -4.01 -2.57
CA SER A 60 2.33 -4.80 -3.10
C SER A 60 1.24 -5.00 -2.07
N TYR A 61 1.61 -5.09 -0.80
CA TYR A 61 0.62 -5.21 0.25
C TYR A 61 -0.31 -3.98 0.26
N LEU A 62 0.28 -2.79 0.22
CA LEU A 62 -0.52 -1.57 0.22
C LEU A 62 -1.31 -1.40 -1.07
N GLN A 63 -0.73 -1.75 -2.20
CA GLN A 63 -1.45 -1.66 -3.46
C GLN A 63 -2.66 -2.59 -3.47
N ASN A 64 -2.51 -3.78 -2.94
CA ASN A 64 -3.62 -4.72 -2.86
C ASN A 64 -4.67 -4.25 -1.87
N TYR A 65 -4.24 -3.68 -0.76
CA TYR A 65 -5.16 -3.15 0.22
C TYR A 65 -5.99 -2.01 -0.37
N ILE A 66 -5.34 -1.12 -1.15
CA ILE A 66 -6.04 -0.02 -1.80
C ILE A 66 -7.07 -0.57 -2.79
N LYS A 67 -6.70 -1.58 -3.56
CA LYS A 67 -7.61 -2.18 -4.51
C LYS A 67 -8.81 -2.82 -3.82
N LEU A 68 -8.55 -3.49 -2.72
CA LEU A 68 -9.63 -4.13 -1.98
C LEU A 68 -10.61 -3.10 -1.46
N ARG A 69 -10.11 -1.98 -0.95
CA ARG A 69 -11.00 -0.94 -0.46
C ARG A 69 -11.83 -0.34 -1.58
N GLN A 70 -11.24 -0.19 -2.76
CA GLN A 70 -11.97 0.32 -3.90
C GLN A 70 -13.06 -0.63 -4.31
N TYR A 71 -12.75 -1.92 -4.30
CA TYR A 71 -13.73 -2.93 -4.65
C TYR A 71 -14.90 -2.92 -3.66
N GLU A 72 -14.59 -2.83 -2.37
CA GLU A 72 -15.63 -2.81 -1.35
C GLU A 72 -16.52 -1.59 -1.46
N ALA A 73 -15.94 -0.44 -1.79
CA ALA A 73 -16.73 0.76 -1.96
C ALA A 73 -17.69 0.63 -3.13
N ILE A 74 -17.23 0.03 -4.22
CA ILE A 74 -18.09 -0.17 -5.38
C ILE A 74 -19.19 -1.16 -5.06
N ARG A 75 -18.85 -2.22 -4.35
CA ARG A 75 -19.82 -3.23 -3.99
C ARG A 75 -20.91 -2.66 -3.10
N GLU A 76 -20.53 -1.84 -2.13
CA GLU A 76 -21.50 -1.19 -1.26
C GLU A 76 -22.42 -0.30 -2.04
N LYS A 77 -21.88 0.43 -3.02
CA LYS A 77 -22.71 1.31 -3.81
C LYS A 77 -23.73 0.51 -4.63
N ILE A 78 -23.31 -0.59 -5.18
CA ILE A 78 -24.21 -1.44 -5.94
C ILE A 78 -25.30 -2.00 -5.04
N GLU A 79 -24.94 -2.39 -3.84
CA GLU A 79 -25.94 -2.89 -2.90
C GLU A 79 -26.92 -1.82 -2.48
N GLU A 80 -26.44 -0.60 -2.28
CA GLU A 80 -27.31 0.49 -1.94
C GLU A 80 -28.34 0.75 -3.02
N LEU A 81 -27.94 0.57 -4.27
CA LEU A 81 -28.85 0.77 -5.37
C LEU A 81 -29.82 -0.39 -5.58
N GLY A 82 -29.63 -1.46 -4.83
CA GLY A 82 -30.52 -2.59 -4.91
C GLY A 82 -30.25 -3.52 -6.07
N ILE A 83 -29.19 -3.28 -6.80
CA ILE A 83 -28.91 -4.09 -7.97
C ILE A 83 -28.57 -5.53 -7.62
N LEU A 84 -27.75 -5.74 -6.63
CA LEU A 84 -27.39 -7.09 -6.27
C LEU A 84 -28.50 -7.85 -5.64
N LYS A 85 -29.43 -7.17 -5.02
CA LYS A 85 -30.50 -7.86 -4.37
C LYS A 85 -31.43 -8.52 -5.32
N GLU A 86 -31.43 -8.09 -6.55
CA GLU A 86 -32.31 -8.64 -7.51
C GLU A 86 -31.72 -9.78 -8.21
N ILE A 87 -30.52 -10.09 -7.97
CA ILE A 87 -29.87 -11.21 -8.56
C ILE A 87 -29.93 -12.38 -7.64
#